data_99a93a936a2801296d12f2f2df8b0611
#
_entry.id   99a93a936a2801296d12f2f2df8b0611
#
_cell.length_a   1.000
_cell.length_b   1.000
_cell.length_c   1.000
_cell.angle_alpha   90.00
_cell.angle_beta   90.00
_cell.angle_gamma   90.00
#
_symmetry.space_group_name_H-M   'P 1'
#
loop_
_entity.id
_entity.type
_entity.pdbx_description
1 polymer ?
#
loop_
_entity_poly.entity_id
_entity_poly.type
_entity_poly.pdbx_seq_one_letter_code
_entity_poly.pdbx_strand_id
1 'polypeptide(L)'
;MNKIQNKTSEEVATTDNPKLAKKTPLGEQSSWLDSVISWQSDGRVQITPCTVLEALQKTTDGCRVVTRYRKAVASGDARWMAQYKSHFECFSPLGKFRGSISEENFIPDSCTNTFVVSIDDLPYPKDADKLKKRLSDLPFVRFCYISYSGWGLEIGIHVPNFRNDADIKNIFGHVAKYFKDKLDLKIDKSSNAITRVSYFSSDSEVYINKGAIMIDVDNLTTTDYPDLSEDLKNTNNIIQLKDRMQRLEEGRRLTNQKAEVARFLEQEGWARGAQ
;
A
#
# COMPACT_ATOMS: atom_id res chain seq x y z
N MET A 1 -62.01 60.42 -1.53
CA MET A 1 -61.53 61.12 -0.32
C MET A 1 -60.62 60.14 0.46
N ASN A 2 -59.47 60.65 0.73
CA ASN A 2 -58.46 60.22 1.75
C ASN A 2 -57.72 58.89 1.55
N LYS A 3 -56.50 59.07 1.18
CA LYS A 3 -55.19 59.30 1.88
C LYS A 3 -54.57 57.97 2.29
N ILE A 4 -53.58 57.52 1.55
CA ILE A 4 -52.14 57.68 1.73
C ILE A 4 -51.68 57.47 3.16
N GLN A 5 -50.85 56.42 3.34
CA GLN A 5 -49.54 56.63 3.99
C GLN A 5 -48.55 55.51 3.69
N ASN A 6 -47.42 55.93 3.19
CA ASN A 6 -46.17 55.21 3.05
C ASN A 6 -45.63 54.79 4.41
N LYS A 7 -44.99 53.61 4.46
CA LYS A 7 -43.86 53.36 5.37
C LYS A 7 -42.78 52.54 4.66
N THR A 8 -41.70 53.19 4.49
CA THR A 8 -40.39 52.71 4.21
C THR A 8 -40.02 51.60 5.20
N SER A 9 -39.51 50.49 4.69
CA SER A 9 -38.81 49.49 5.49
C SER A 9 -37.45 49.25 4.87
N GLU A 10 -36.49 49.29 5.74
CA GLU A 10 -35.06 49.21 5.57
C GLU A 10 -34.64 47.96 4.84
N GLU A 11 -33.69 48.13 3.92
CA GLU A 11 -32.88 47.07 3.35
C GLU A 11 -31.98 46.46 4.45
N VAL A 12 -32.25 45.21 4.79
CA VAL A 12 -31.31 44.37 5.52
C VAL A 12 -30.50 43.60 4.50
N ALA A 13 -29.22 43.94 4.39
CA ALA A 13 -28.26 43.24 3.59
C ALA A 13 -28.09 41.82 4.11
N THR A 14 -28.55 40.84 3.37
CA THR A 14 -28.25 39.43 3.59
C THR A 14 -26.92 39.10 2.90
N THR A 15 -25.94 38.82 3.72
CA THR A 15 -24.65 38.30 3.33
C THR A 15 -24.79 36.99 2.54
N ASP A 16 -24.33 37.03 1.30
CA ASP A 16 -24.23 35.84 0.42
C ASP A 16 -23.37 34.76 1.07
N ASN A 17 -24.00 33.68 1.46
CA ASN A 17 -23.34 32.44 1.86
C ASN A 17 -22.91 31.70 0.57
N PRO A 18 -21.64 31.22 0.45
CA PRO A 18 -21.20 30.56 -0.75
C PRO A 18 -22.01 29.28 -0.95
N LYS A 19 -22.51 29.12 -2.16
CA LYS A 19 -23.35 28.04 -2.66
C LYS A 19 -22.76 26.67 -2.25
N LEU A 20 -23.48 25.99 -1.37
CA LEU A 20 -23.34 24.55 -1.18
C LEU A 20 -23.53 23.88 -2.54
N ALA A 21 -22.51 23.18 -3.01
CA ALA A 21 -22.58 22.41 -4.24
C ALA A 21 -23.79 21.46 -4.15
N LYS A 22 -24.68 21.56 -5.15
CA LYS A 22 -25.86 20.70 -5.29
C LYS A 22 -25.37 19.24 -5.25
N LYS A 23 -25.78 18.50 -4.23
CA LYS A 23 -25.67 17.04 -4.20
C LYS A 23 -26.45 16.51 -5.40
N THR A 24 -25.73 15.94 -6.36
CA THR A 24 -26.31 15.10 -7.41
C THR A 24 -27.03 13.94 -6.74
N PRO A 25 -28.25 13.55 -7.16
CA PRO A 25 -28.94 12.39 -6.59
C PRO A 25 -28.04 11.17 -6.76
N LEU A 26 -27.87 10.40 -5.67
CA LEU A 26 -27.19 9.11 -5.69
C LEU A 26 -28.02 8.15 -6.56
N GLY A 27 -27.74 8.14 -7.88
CA GLY A 27 -27.84 6.92 -8.64
C GLY A 27 -26.83 5.95 -8.03
N GLU A 28 -27.17 4.69 -7.93
CA GLU A 28 -26.32 3.62 -7.42
C GLU A 28 -24.92 3.72 -8.07
N GLN A 29 -24.01 4.43 -7.42
CA GLN A 29 -22.63 4.47 -7.84
C GLN A 29 -22.07 3.08 -7.51
N SER A 30 -21.81 2.29 -8.55
CA SER A 30 -21.03 1.07 -8.46
C SER A 30 -19.84 1.34 -7.54
N SER A 31 -19.79 0.61 -6.45
CA SER A 31 -18.68 0.74 -5.48
C SER A 31 -17.38 0.45 -6.23
N TRP A 32 -16.29 1.18 -5.94
CA TRP A 32 -14.96 0.87 -6.49
C TRP A 32 -14.55 -0.59 -6.23
N LEU A 33 -15.17 -1.23 -5.23
CA LEU A 33 -14.99 -2.64 -4.92
C LEU A 33 -15.55 -3.56 -6.02
N ASP A 34 -16.55 -3.12 -6.78
CA ASP A 34 -17.16 -3.87 -7.87
C ASP A 34 -16.38 -3.72 -9.19
N SER A 35 -15.35 -2.85 -9.21
CA SER A 35 -14.50 -2.67 -10.38
C SER A 35 -13.81 -3.99 -10.74
N VAL A 36 -13.89 -4.33 -12.03
CA VAL A 36 -13.28 -5.57 -12.55
C VAL A 36 -11.81 -5.33 -12.88
N ILE A 37 -10.97 -6.20 -12.36
CA ILE A 37 -9.52 -6.16 -12.48
C ILE A 37 -8.98 -7.48 -13.06
N SER A 38 -7.69 -7.52 -13.33
CA SER A 38 -7.00 -8.73 -13.81
C SER A 38 -6.37 -9.50 -12.67
N TRP A 39 -6.68 -10.79 -12.60
CA TRP A 39 -6.06 -11.75 -11.70
C TRP A 39 -5.21 -12.73 -12.51
N GLN A 40 -3.99 -12.96 -12.08
CA GLN A 40 -3.08 -13.96 -12.63
C GLN A 40 -2.90 -15.09 -11.61
N SER A 41 -3.34 -16.29 -12.01
CA SER A 41 -3.12 -17.48 -11.20
C SER A 41 -1.71 -18.03 -11.37
N ASP A 42 -1.31 -18.85 -10.40
CA ASP A 42 -0.05 -19.56 -10.25
C ASP A 42 0.66 -19.91 -11.56
N GLY A 43 1.79 -19.26 -11.83
CA GLY A 43 2.69 -19.55 -12.96
C GLY A 43 2.06 -19.48 -14.35
N ARG A 44 0.79 -19.11 -14.48
CA ARG A 44 0.08 -19.03 -15.75
C ARG A 44 0.19 -17.64 -16.34
N VAL A 45 0.46 -17.55 -17.63
CA VAL A 45 0.40 -16.30 -18.38
C VAL A 45 -1.04 -15.78 -18.50
N GLN A 46 -2.01 -16.71 -18.42
CA GLN A 46 -3.42 -16.39 -18.60
C GLN A 46 -3.97 -15.62 -17.38
N ILE A 47 -4.55 -14.46 -17.65
CA ILE A 47 -5.26 -13.64 -16.68
C ILE A 47 -6.76 -13.92 -16.74
N THR A 48 -7.41 -13.84 -15.58
CA THR A 48 -8.86 -13.96 -15.43
C THR A 48 -9.42 -12.67 -14.82
N PRO A 49 -10.66 -12.28 -15.16
CA PRO A 49 -11.29 -11.14 -14.48
C PRO A 49 -11.73 -11.54 -13.08
N CYS A 50 -11.58 -10.62 -12.12
CA CYS A 50 -12.21 -10.67 -10.81
C CYS A 50 -12.55 -9.24 -10.36
N THR A 51 -13.38 -9.09 -9.34
CA THR A 51 -13.61 -7.78 -8.72
C THR A 51 -12.53 -7.45 -7.70
N VAL A 52 -12.36 -6.17 -7.40
CA VAL A 52 -11.49 -5.74 -6.30
C VAL A 52 -11.94 -6.36 -4.98
N LEU A 53 -13.25 -6.45 -4.75
CA LEU A 53 -13.81 -7.08 -3.56
C LEU A 53 -13.40 -8.54 -3.42
N GLU A 54 -13.52 -9.33 -4.50
CA GLU A 54 -13.09 -10.74 -4.51
C GLU A 54 -11.59 -10.89 -4.21
N ALA A 55 -10.75 -10.01 -4.78
CA ALA A 55 -9.32 -10.02 -4.52
C ALA A 55 -8.99 -9.70 -3.04
N LEU A 56 -9.63 -8.68 -2.46
CA LEU A 56 -9.44 -8.34 -1.05
C LEU A 56 -10.02 -9.41 -0.13
N GLN A 57 -11.16 -10.02 -0.47
CA GLN A 57 -11.74 -11.14 0.29
C GLN A 57 -10.81 -12.34 0.30
N LYS A 58 -10.22 -12.70 -0.84
CA LYS A 58 -9.22 -13.79 -0.91
C LYS A 58 -8.00 -13.50 -0.02
N THR A 59 -7.58 -12.25 0.07
CA THR A 59 -6.51 -11.83 1.00
C THR A 59 -6.94 -11.98 2.45
N THR A 60 -8.19 -11.64 2.78
CA THR A 60 -8.77 -11.79 4.13
C THR A 60 -8.90 -13.26 4.53
N ASP A 61 -9.41 -14.10 3.64
CA ASP A 61 -9.58 -15.54 3.88
C ASP A 61 -8.23 -16.26 4.03
N GLY A 62 -7.18 -15.65 3.52
CA GLY A 62 -5.81 -16.11 3.61
C GLY A 62 -5.42 -17.13 2.55
N CYS A 63 -4.16 -17.12 2.20
CA CYS A 63 -3.56 -17.99 1.19
C CYS A 63 -2.61 -18.99 1.85
N ARG A 64 -2.88 -20.30 1.67
CA ARG A 64 -2.05 -21.37 2.25
C ARG A 64 -0.58 -21.27 1.82
N VAL A 65 -0.32 -20.89 0.56
CA VAL A 65 1.04 -20.72 0.03
C VAL A 65 1.76 -19.59 0.77
N VAL A 66 1.08 -18.46 0.99
CA VAL A 66 1.61 -17.31 1.74
C VAL A 66 1.94 -17.70 3.18
N THR A 67 1.05 -18.44 3.84
CA THR A 67 1.31 -18.91 5.21
C THR A 67 2.56 -19.80 5.28
N ARG A 68 2.77 -20.68 4.30
CA ARG A 68 3.97 -21.53 4.22
C ARG A 68 5.22 -20.70 3.91
N TYR A 69 5.10 -19.72 3.00
CA TYR A 69 6.18 -18.80 2.68
C TYR A 69 6.65 -18.03 3.94
N ARG A 70 5.72 -17.46 4.71
CA ARG A 70 6.05 -16.74 5.96
C ARG A 70 6.76 -17.64 6.98
N LYS A 71 6.40 -18.92 7.06
CA LYS A 71 7.14 -19.90 7.89
C LYS A 71 8.57 -20.11 7.40
N ALA A 72 8.76 -20.21 6.08
CA ALA A 72 10.10 -20.33 5.49
C ALA A 72 10.95 -19.07 5.72
N VAL A 73 10.34 -17.88 5.62
CA VAL A 73 11.01 -16.59 5.97
C VAL A 73 11.44 -16.60 7.43
N ALA A 74 10.56 -16.99 8.34
CA ALA A 74 10.86 -17.03 9.79
C ALA A 74 11.97 -18.05 10.16
N SER A 75 12.11 -19.13 9.37
CA SER A 75 13.17 -20.14 9.54
C SER A 75 14.45 -19.82 8.77
N GLY A 76 14.47 -18.78 7.92
CA GLY A 76 15.60 -18.45 7.06
C GLY A 76 15.85 -19.45 5.92
N ASP A 77 14.84 -20.26 5.56
CA ASP A 77 14.96 -21.30 4.54
C ASP A 77 14.78 -20.73 3.13
N ALA A 78 15.88 -20.25 2.54
CA ALA A 78 15.91 -19.64 1.23
C ALA A 78 15.37 -20.56 0.10
N ARG A 79 15.56 -21.87 0.19
CA ARG A 79 15.10 -22.84 -0.81
C ARG A 79 13.57 -22.89 -0.84
N TRP A 80 12.93 -23.04 0.32
CA TRP A 80 11.47 -23.04 0.43
C TRP A 80 10.87 -21.69 0.09
N MET A 81 11.55 -20.58 0.46
CA MET A 81 11.12 -19.23 0.06
C MET A 81 11.03 -19.11 -1.47
N ALA A 82 12.07 -19.51 -2.20
CA ALA A 82 12.08 -19.47 -3.67
C ALA A 82 10.99 -20.35 -4.27
N GLN A 83 10.83 -21.58 -3.75
CA GLN A 83 9.82 -22.52 -4.21
C GLN A 83 8.39 -21.98 -4.01
N TYR A 84 8.07 -21.45 -2.83
CA TYR A 84 6.72 -20.94 -2.58
C TYR A 84 6.42 -19.66 -3.37
N LYS A 85 7.42 -18.79 -3.56
CA LYS A 85 7.25 -17.54 -4.31
C LYS A 85 6.84 -17.80 -5.77
N SER A 86 7.30 -18.88 -6.39
CA SER A 86 6.92 -19.24 -7.76
C SER A 86 5.45 -19.65 -7.92
N HIS A 87 4.74 -19.90 -6.81
CA HIS A 87 3.33 -20.28 -6.77
C HIS A 87 2.42 -19.15 -6.29
N PHE A 88 2.92 -17.93 -6.22
CA PHE A 88 2.09 -16.81 -5.81
C PHE A 88 1.16 -16.38 -6.93
N GLU A 89 -0.08 -16.23 -6.56
CA GLU A 89 -1.08 -15.58 -7.39
C GLU A 89 -1.04 -14.08 -7.12
N CYS A 90 -1.35 -13.29 -8.13
CA CYS A 90 -1.37 -11.84 -8.03
C CYS A 90 -2.57 -11.25 -8.78
N PHE A 91 -2.87 -10.01 -8.49
CA PHE A 91 -3.88 -9.23 -9.18
C PHE A 91 -3.36 -7.83 -9.50
N SER A 92 -3.91 -7.20 -10.53
CA SER A 92 -3.63 -5.81 -10.81
C SER A 92 -4.73 -4.94 -10.20
N PRO A 93 -4.47 -4.21 -9.12
CA PRO A 93 -5.46 -3.34 -8.51
C PRO A 93 -5.77 -2.10 -9.35
N LEU A 94 -4.96 -1.79 -10.36
CA LEU A 94 -5.08 -0.61 -11.19
C LEU A 94 -6.19 -0.72 -12.24
N GLY A 95 -6.46 -1.94 -12.74
CA GLY A 95 -7.46 -2.19 -13.78
C GLY A 95 -7.27 -3.52 -14.51
N LYS A 96 -7.85 -3.63 -15.71
CA LYS A 96 -7.77 -4.81 -16.56
C LYS A 96 -6.68 -4.72 -17.60
N PHE A 97 -6.20 -5.89 -18.00
CA PHE A 97 -5.27 -6.09 -19.12
C PHE A 97 -5.86 -7.07 -20.16
N ARG A 98 -5.38 -7.02 -21.41
CA ARG A 98 -5.73 -7.93 -22.47
C ARG A 98 -4.67 -9.03 -22.59
N GLY A 99 -4.97 -10.25 -22.22
CA GLY A 99 -4.07 -11.41 -22.38
C GLY A 99 -2.95 -11.49 -21.34
N SER A 100 -2.04 -10.52 -21.28
CA SER A 100 -0.95 -10.48 -20.31
C SER A 100 -0.82 -9.11 -19.66
N ILE A 101 -0.18 -9.07 -18.49
CA ILE A 101 0.08 -7.81 -17.76
C ILE A 101 1.32 -7.15 -18.39
N SER A 102 1.07 -6.23 -19.33
CA SER A 102 2.05 -5.39 -19.99
C SER A 102 1.45 -4.02 -20.30
N GLU A 103 2.26 -2.99 -20.49
CA GLU A 103 1.79 -1.62 -20.65
C GLU A 103 0.82 -1.47 -21.83
N GLU A 104 1.15 -2.07 -22.98
CA GLU A 104 0.34 -2.03 -24.21
C GLU A 104 -1.00 -2.77 -24.09
N ASN A 105 -1.12 -3.66 -23.11
CA ASN A 105 -2.34 -4.46 -22.87
C ASN A 105 -3.27 -3.84 -21.82
N PHE A 106 -2.87 -2.76 -21.17
CA PHE A 106 -3.73 -2.07 -20.21
C PHE A 106 -4.98 -1.52 -20.89
N ILE A 107 -6.14 -1.66 -20.25
CA ILE A 107 -7.42 -1.15 -20.74
C ILE A 107 -7.76 0.13 -19.95
N PRO A 108 -7.53 1.34 -20.48
CA PRO A 108 -7.70 2.60 -19.74
C PRO A 108 -9.09 2.80 -19.17
N ASP A 109 -10.14 2.35 -19.87
CA ASP A 109 -11.54 2.48 -19.43
C ASP A 109 -11.88 1.54 -18.23
N SER A 110 -10.95 0.68 -17.85
CA SER A 110 -11.08 -0.19 -16.66
C SER A 110 -10.35 0.35 -15.42
N CYS A 111 -9.81 1.56 -15.51
CA CYS A 111 -9.11 2.18 -14.41
C CYS A 111 -9.96 2.19 -13.13
N THR A 112 -9.43 1.66 -12.05
CA THR A 112 -10.13 1.60 -10.75
C THR A 112 -10.01 2.89 -9.95
N ASN A 113 -9.22 3.85 -10.40
CA ASN A 113 -8.82 5.03 -9.62
C ASN A 113 -8.14 4.64 -8.29
N THR A 114 -7.47 3.49 -8.27
CA THR A 114 -6.70 3.02 -7.12
C THR A 114 -5.23 2.90 -7.50
N PHE A 115 -4.39 3.67 -6.84
CA PHE A 115 -2.94 3.57 -6.94
C PHE A 115 -2.40 2.78 -5.75
N VAL A 116 -1.55 1.79 -5.99
CA VAL A 116 -1.02 0.94 -4.91
C VAL A 116 0.43 1.23 -4.64
N VAL A 117 0.73 1.47 -3.37
CA VAL A 117 2.09 1.59 -2.86
C VAL A 117 2.40 0.45 -1.91
N SER A 118 3.66 0.02 -1.90
CA SER A 118 4.18 -0.95 -0.95
C SER A 118 5.19 -0.30 -0.01
N ILE A 119 5.14 -0.72 1.23
CA ILE A 119 6.18 -0.48 2.23
C ILE A 119 6.74 -1.84 2.58
N ASP A 120 8.02 -2.07 2.31
CA ASP A 120 8.68 -3.35 2.50
C ASP A 120 9.72 -3.30 3.63
N ASP A 121 10.22 -4.47 4.00
CA ASP A 121 11.36 -4.65 4.91
C ASP A 121 11.18 -4.01 6.30
N LEU A 122 9.98 -4.06 6.85
CA LEU A 122 9.76 -3.66 8.24
C LEU A 122 10.52 -4.61 9.18
N PRO A 123 11.10 -4.11 10.28
CA PRO A 123 11.95 -4.92 11.16
C PRO A 123 11.26 -6.12 11.81
N TYR A 124 9.97 -5.98 12.08
CA TYR A 124 9.16 -7.04 12.69
C TYR A 124 7.75 -7.09 12.10
N PRO A 125 7.15 -8.28 11.95
CA PRO A 125 5.77 -8.43 11.46
C PRO A 125 4.74 -7.61 12.25
N LYS A 126 4.88 -7.55 13.59
CA LYS A 126 4.00 -6.76 14.46
C LYS A 126 4.07 -5.25 14.21
N ASP A 127 5.13 -4.76 13.60
CA ASP A 127 5.25 -3.34 13.27
C ASP A 127 4.43 -3.03 12.01
N ALA A 128 4.21 -4.02 11.12
CA ALA A 128 3.27 -3.91 10.01
C ALA A 128 1.82 -3.67 10.50
N ASP A 129 1.37 -4.39 11.53
CA ASP A 129 0.03 -4.18 12.12
C ASP A 129 -0.14 -2.77 12.69
N LYS A 130 0.87 -2.27 13.41
CA LYS A 130 0.83 -0.93 13.99
C LYS A 130 0.79 0.14 12.90
N LEU A 131 1.65 -0.01 11.90
CA LEU A 131 1.73 0.93 10.79
C LEU A 131 0.46 0.89 9.94
N LYS A 132 -0.12 -0.31 9.70
CA LYS A 132 -1.40 -0.47 9.02
C LYS A 132 -2.50 0.34 9.71
N LYS A 133 -2.65 0.22 11.03
CA LYS A 133 -3.65 0.98 11.79
C LYS A 133 -3.50 2.49 11.60
N ARG A 134 -2.27 3.00 11.67
CA ARG A 134 -1.99 4.43 11.48
C ARG A 134 -2.27 4.93 10.06
N LEU A 135 -1.85 4.16 9.06
CA LEU A 135 -2.10 4.54 7.67
C LEU A 135 -3.57 4.43 7.28
N SER A 136 -4.33 3.57 7.96
CA SER A 136 -5.78 3.44 7.76
C SER A 136 -6.56 4.69 8.21
N ASP A 137 -5.97 5.55 9.03
CA ASP A 137 -6.58 6.83 9.44
C ASP A 137 -6.46 7.91 8.34
N LEU A 138 -5.66 7.69 7.29
CA LEU A 138 -5.58 8.60 6.15
C LEU A 138 -6.85 8.51 5.32
N PRO A 139 -7.56 9.63 5.08
CA PRO A 139 -8.90 9.60 4.49
C PRO A 139 -8.94 9.16 3.04
N PHE A 140 -7.81 9.17 2.35
CA PHE A 140 -7.66 8.77 0.95
C PHE A 140 -7.22 7.31 0.77
N VAL A 141 -6.96 6.59 1.85
CA VAL A 141 -6.62 5.16 1.80
C VAL A 141 -7.89 4.34 1.59
N ARG A 142 -7.96 3.59 0.50
CA ARG A 142 -9.06 2.69 0.13
C ARG A 142 -8.96 1.35 0.81
N PHE A 143 -7.75 0.79 0.84
CA PHE A 143 -7.45 -0.45 1.53
C PHE A 143 -6.01 -0.47 2.03
N CYS A 144 -5.77 -1.27 3.05
CA CYS A 144 -4.44 -1.55 3.54
C CYS A 144 -4.39 -2.96 4.11
N TYR A 145 -3.37 -3.74 3.72
CA TYR A 145 -3.17 -5.07 4.27
C TYR A 145 -1.67 -5.40 4.37
N ILE A 146 -1.37 -6.38 5.24
CA ILE A 146 -0.02 -6.89 5.42
C ILE A 146 0.39 -7.65 4.15
N SER A 147 1.54 -7.30 3.57
CA SER A 147 2.06 -7.91 2.35
C SER A 147 2.29 -9.43 2.51
N TYR A 148 2.45 -10.12 1.39
CA TYR A 148 2.65 -11.57 1.37
C TYR A 148 3.83 -12.03 2.25
N SER A 149 4.86 -11.22 2.37
CA SER A 149 6.04 -11.54 3.21
C SER A 149 5.72 -11.52 4.72
N GLY A 150 4.72 -10.74 5.12
CA GLY A 150 4.44 -10.44 6.53
C GLY A 150 5.29 -9.31 7.11
N TRP A 151 6.21 -8.75 6.31
CA TRP A 151 7.18 -7.73 6.72
C TRP A 151 6.96 -6.38 6.02
N GLY A 152 5.79 -6.17 5.46
CA GLY A 152 5.46 -4.96 4.75
C GLY A 152 3.96 -4.77 4.62
N LEU A 153 3.57 -3.72 3.92
CA LEU A 153 2.18 -3.32 3.67
C LEU A 153 1.95 -3.08 2.19
N GLU A 154 0.74 -3.40 1.75
CA GLU A 154 0.15 -2.96 0.48
C GLU A 154 -0.97 -1.96 0.80
N ILE A 155 -0.91 -0.78 0.17
CA ILE A 155 -1.79 0.34 0.49
C ILE A 155 -2.41 0.85 -0.81
N GLY A 156 -3.71 0.76 -0.93
CA GLY A 156 -4.47 1.33 -2.06
C GLY A 156 -4.90 2.76 -1.76
N ILE A 157 -4.54 3.69 -2.62
CA ILE A 157 -4.81 5.13 -2.51
C ILE A 157 -5.81 5.53 -3.58
N HIS A 158 -6.83 6.30 -3.23
CA HIS A 158 -7.79 6.85 -4.18
C HIS A 158 -7.17 8.03 -4.93
N VAL A 159 -6.94 7.83 -6.23
CA VAL A 159 -6.29 8.79 -7.12
C VAL A 159 -7.19 9.19 -8.30
N PRO A 160 -6.90 10.29 -8.99
CA PRO A 160 -7.54 10.58 -10.28
C PRO A 160 -7.34 9.47 -11.32
N ASN A 161 -8.16 9.49 -12.35
CA ASN A 161 -8.06 8.54 -13.45
C ASN A 161 -6.68 8.62 -14.14
N PHE A 162 -6.12 7.47 -14.48
CA PHE A 162 -4.85 7.33 -15.21
C PHE A 162 -5.06 6.40 -16.41
N ARG A 163 -4.28 6.61 -17.48
CA ARG A 163 -4.45 5.89 -18.75
C ARG A 163 -3.21 5.16 -19.22
N ASN A 164 -2.05 5.54 -18.73
CA ASN A 164 -0.76 5.07 -19.18
C ASN A 164 0.30 5.14 -18.08
N ASP A 165 1.49 4.66 -18.39
CA ASP A 165 2.61 4.62 -17.46
C ASP A 165 3.12 6.02 -17.06
N ALA A 166 2.97 7.04 -17.93
CA ALA A 166 3.37 8.41 -17.61
C ALA A 166 2.48 9.02 -16.51
N ASP A 167 1.17 8.75 -16.55
CA ASP A 167 0.24 9.19 -15.50
C ASP A 167 0.60 8.54 -14.16
N ILE A 168 0.92 7.24 -14.17
CA ILE A 168 1.35 6.50 -12.97
C ILE A 168 2.64 7.06 -12.39
N LYS A 169 3.63 7.38 -13.24
CA LYS A 169 4.89 8.00 -12.81
C LYS A 169 4.68 9.36 -12.16
N ASN A 170 3.77 10.16 -12.72
CA ASN A 170 3.40 11.46 -12.13
C ASN A 170 2.76 11.26 -10.74
N ILE A 171 1.75 10.40 -10.64
CA ILE A 171 1.09 10.08 -9.36
C ILE A 171 2.12 9.56 -8.34
N PHE A 172 2.97 8.62 -8.76
CA PHE A 172 4.04 8.08 -7.91
C PHE A 172 4.94 9.17 -7.34
N GLY A 173 5.38 10.13 -8.17
CA GLY A 173 6.24 11.22 -7.74
C GLY A 173 5.64 12.03 -6.58
N HIS A 174 4.37 12.42 -6.70
CA HIS A 174 3.67 13.18 -5.68
C HIS A 174 3.39 12.35 -4.41
N VAL A 175 2.94 11.11 -4.58
CA VAL A 175 2.66 10.20 -3.45
C VAL A 175 3.95 9.86 -2.71
N ALA A 176 5.03 9.52 -3.41
CA ALA A 176 6.33 9.22 -2.80
C ALA A 176 6.86 10.42 -2.00
N LYS A 177 6.70 11.63 -2.54
CA LYS A 177 7.06 12.86 -1.85
C LYS A 177 6.22 13.06 -0.59
N TYR A 178 4.91 12.87 -0.65
CA TYR A 178 4.02 12.97 0.51
C TYR A 178 4.43 11.97 1.61
N PHE A 179 4.59 10.69 1.25
CA PHE A 179 5.00 9.66 2.22
C PHE A 179 6.35 9.98 2.86
N LYS A 180 7.30 10.49 2.06
CA LYS A 180 8.62 10.87 2.58
C LYS A 180 8.57 12.10 3.48
N ASP A 181 7.93 13.18 3.04
CA ASP A 181 8.00 14.49 3.69
C ASP A 181 7.05 14.59 4.91
N LYS A 182 5.86 13.97 4.82
CA LYS A 182 4.84 14.05 5.87
C LYS A 182 4.88 12.87 6.85
N LEU A 183 5.22 11.68 6.36
CA LEU A 183 5.13 10.45 7.16
C LEU A 183 6.52 9.87 7.49
N ASP A 184 7.58 10.39 6.89
CA ASP A 184 8.95 9.84 6.94
C ASP A 184 9.02 8.35 6.57
N LEU A 185 8.19 7.97 5.58
CA LEU A 185 8.10 6.61 5.06
C LEU A 185 8.63 6.54 3.64
N LYS A 186 9.34 5.47 3.34
CA LYS A 186 9.81 5.18 1.98
C LYS A 186 8.89 4.12 1.36
N ILE A 187 8.33 4.44 0.21
CA ILE A 187 7.57 3.48 -0.59
C ILE A 187 8.46 2.78 -1.62
N ASP A 188 8.09 1.56 -1.98
CA ASP A 188 8.83 0.79 -2.98
C ASP A 188 8.69 1.41 -4.38
N LYS A 189 9.84 1.49 -5.08
CA LYS A 189 9.91 2.00 -6.45
C LYS A 189 9.15 1.14 -7.47
N SER A 190 8.90 -0.13 -7.18
CA SER A 190 8.10 -1.00 -8.06
C SER A 190 6.65 -0.52 -8.23
N SER A 191 6.17 0.35 -7.35
CA SER A 191 4.87 1.03 -7.48
C SER A 191 4.80 2.02 -8.65
N ASN A 192 5.93 2.34 -9.30
CA ASN A 192 6.04 3.32 -10.38
C ASN A 192 5.79 2.71 -11.77
N ALA A 193 4.83 1.80 -11.91
CA ALA A 193 4.50 1.20 -13.20
C ALA A 193 3.02 0.83 -13.28
N ILE A 194 2.42 1.03 -14.45
CA ILE A 194 1.02 0.63 -14.69
C ILE A 194 0.85 -0.89 -14.66
N THR A 195 1.92 -1.63 -14.87
CA THR A 195 1.97 -3.10 -14.78
C THR A 195 2.14 -3.62 -13.35
N ARG A 196 2.07 -2.73 -12.35
CA ARG A 196 2.15 -3.10 -10.94
C ARG A 196 1.10 -4.16 -10.59
N VAL A 197 1.55 -5.23 -9.98
CA VAL A 197 0.69 -6.26 -9.40
C VAL A 197 0.85 -6.31 -7.90
N SER A 198 -0.22 -6.69 -7.23
CA SER A 198 -0.23 -7.02 -5.80
C SER A 198 -0.39 -8.52 -5.64
N TYR A 199 0.46 -9.13 -4.83
CA TYR A 199 0.30 -10.54 -4.48
C TYR A 199 -0.80 -10.72 -3.45
N PHE A 200 -1.57 -11.81 -3.58
CA PHE A 200 -2.48 -12.20 -2.53
C PHE A 200 -1.71 -12.45 -1.24
N SER A 201 -2.33 -12.13 -0.13
CA SER A 201 -1.72 -12.22 1.17
C SER A 201 -2.52 -13.14 2.11
N SER A 202 -2.24 -13.05 3.38
CA SER A 202 -3.00 -13.67 4.46
C SER A 202 -3.06 -12.65 5.60
N ASP A 203 -4.12 -11.86 5.60
CA ASP A 203 -4.39 -10.81 6.59
C ASP A 203 -5.89 -10.79 6.89
N SER A 204 -6.29 -11.37 8.01
CA SER A 204 -7.71 -11.42 8.44
C SER A 204 -8.30 -10.06 8.78
N GLU A 205 -7.47 -9.03 8.91
CA GLU A 205 -7.86 -7.67 9.25
C GLU A 205 -7.53 -6.69 8.10
N VAL A 206 -7.87 -7.06 6.87
CA VAL A 206 -7.76 -6.14 5.72
C VAL A 206 -8.59 -4.90 5.99
N TYR A 207 -7.95 -3.73 5.98
CA TYR A 207 -8.68 -2.46 6.05
C TYR A 207 -9.32 -2.14 4.71
N ILE A 208 -10.58 -1.73 4.72
CA ILE A 208 -11.34 -1.29 3.54
C ILE A 208 -12.14 -0.04 3.88
N ASN A 209 -11.90 1.04 3.14
CA ASN A 209 -12.64 2.29 3.25
C ASN A 209 -13.44 2.57 1.97
N LYS A 210 -14.75 2.35 2.01
CA LYS A 210 -15.66 2.60 0.87
C LYS A 210 -15.82 4.09 0.56
N GLY A 211 -15.62 4.94 1.56
CA GLY A 211 -15.77 6.41 1.47
C GLY A 211 -14.44 7.15 1.28
N ALA A 212 -13.37 6.47 0.87
CA ALA A 212 -12.07 7.10 0.68
C ALA A 212 -12.17 8.29 -0.29
N ILE A 213 -11.66 9.44 0.13
CA ILE A 213 -11.64 10.65 -0.71
C ILE A 213 -10.54 10.54 -1.77
N MET A 214 -10.77 11.10 -2.94
CA MET A 214 -9.75 11.19 -3.98
C MET A 214 -8.74 12.28 -3.63
N ILE A 215 -7.44 11.96 -3.76
CA ILE A 215 -6.38 12.95 -3.56
C ILE A 215 -6.37 13.98 -4.70
N ASP A 216 -6.02 15.20 -4.35
CA ASP A 216 -5.53 16.17 -5.31
C ASP A 216 -4.01 15.96 -5.45
N VAL A 217 -3.61 15.37 -6.57
CA VAL A 217 -2.22 14.94 -6.79
C VAL A 217 -1.26 16.12 -6.71
N ASP A 218 -1.61 17.25 -7.33
CA ASP A 218 -0.74 18.43 -7.42
C ASP A 218 -0.59 19.12 -6.07
N ASN A 219 -1.61 19.08 -5.22
CA ASN A 219 -1.66 19.72 -3.93
C ASN A 219 -1.53 18.76 -2.73
N LEU A 220 -1.18 17.49 -2.97
CA LEU A 220 -1.15 16.44 -1.94
C LEU A 220 -0.30 16.81 -0.72
N THR A 221 0.84 17.47 -0.93
CA THR A 221 1.75 17.85 0.15
C THR A 221 1.34 19.12 0.89
N THR A 222 0.44 19.93 0.32
CA THR A 222 -0.05 21.20 0.88
C THR A 222 -1.45 21.09 1.45
N THR A 223 -2.18 20.03 1.13
CA THR A 223 -3.52 19.77 1.66
C THR A 223 -3.42 19.37 3.13
N ASP A 224 -4.21 20.01 3.99
CA ASP A 224 -4.32 19.65 5.40
C ASP A 224 -5.16 18.38 5.55
N TYR A 225 -4.50 17.24 5.48
CA TYR A 225 -5.06 15.98 5.97
C TYR A 225 -4.88 15.90 7.49
N PRO A 226 -5.68 15.08 8.21
CA PRO A 226 -5.50 14.87 9.64
C PRO A 226 -4.02 14.63 9.95
N ASP A 227 -3.47 15.42 10.86
CA ASP A 227 -2.05 15.34 11.20
C ASP A 227 -1.76 14.07 12.00
N LEU A 228 -1.40 13.02 11.29
CA LEU A 228 -0.88 11.78 11.86
C LEU A 228 0.64 11.83 12.03
N SER A 229 1.26 12.98 11.68
CA SER A 229 2.71 13.07 11.49
C SER A 229 3.49 12.74 12.76
N GLU A 230 3.04 13.19 13.92
CA GLU A 230 3.76 12.99 15.18
C GLU A 230 3.66 11.53 15.64
N ASP A 231 2.48 10.95 15.59
CA ASP A 231 2.25 9.54 15.92
C ASP A 231 2.92 8.58 14.95
N LEU A 232 2.91 8.91 13.64
CA LEU A 232 3.61 8.14 12.61
C LEU A 232 5.13 8.26 12.73
N LYS A 233 5.65 9.47 12.99
CA LYS A 233 7.08 9.68 13.23
C LYS A 233 7.55 8.90 14.45
N ASN A 234 6.80 8.90 15.53
CA ASN A 234 7.12 8.13 16.72
C ASN A 234 7.12 6.62 16.43
N THR A 235 6.13 6.13 15.69
CA THR A 235 6.06 4.73 15.27
C THR A 235 7.23 4.36 14.36
N ASN A 236 7.54 5.23 13.38
CA ASN A 236 8.65 5.00 12.45
C ASN A 236 10.01 5.03 13.16
N ASN A 237 10.23 5.98 14.08
CA ASN A 237 11.45 6.03 14.89
C ASN A 237 11.66 4.76 15.71
N ILE A 238 10.59 4.20 16.29
CA ILE A 238 10.64 2.93 17.02
C ILE A 238 10.99 1.78 16.07
N ILE A 239 10.39 1.76 14.86
CA ILE A 239 10.67 0.75 13.83
C ILE A 239 12.13 0.81 13.42
N GLN A 240 12.66 2.00 13.09
CA GLN A 240 14.05 2.20 12.69
C GLN A 240 15.04 1.83 13.79
N LEU A 241 14.73 2.17 15.05
CA LEU A 241 15.58 1.79 16.19
C LEU A 241 15.66 0.27 16.34
N LYS A 242 14.53 -0.42 16.20
CA LYS A 242 14.48 -1.90 16.27
C LYS A 242 15.25 -2.55 15.12
N ASP A 243 15.09 -2.06 13.89
CA ASP A 243 15.87 -2.53 12.74
C ASP A 243 17.37 -2.40 12.99
N ARG A 244 17.81 -1.25 13.50
CA ARG A 244 19.22 -1.04 13.87
C ARG A 244 19.70 -2.00 14.95
N MET A 245 18.88 -2.26 15.97
CA MET A 245 19.21 -3.21 17.04
C MET A 245 19.32 -4.64 16.50
N GLN A 246 18.36 -5.05 15.64
CA GLN A 246 18.38 -6.37 15.03
C GLN A 246 19.62 -6.59 14.17
N ARG A 247 20.00 -5.63 13.32
CA ARG A 247 21.24 -5.69 12.52
C ARG A 247 22.50 -5.81 13.40
N LEU A 248 22.53 -5.12 14.54
CA LEU A 248 23.61 -5.23 15.49
C LEU A 248 23.67 -6.62 16.15
N GLU A 249 22.53 -7.19 16.51
CA GLU A 249 22.44 -8.54 17.07
C GLU A 249 22.85 -9.62 16.07
N GLU A 250 22.37 -9.52 14.81
CA GLU A 250 22.79 -10.41 13.71
C GLU A 250 24.28 -10.30 13.44
N GLY A 251 24.84 -9.09 13.42
CA GLY A 251 26.26 -8.87 13.28
C GLY A 251 27.08 -9.53 14.40
N ARG A 252 26.64 -9.40 15.65
CA ARG A 252 27.25 -10.07 16.81
C ARG A 252 27.16 -11.61 16.70
N ARG A 253 25.99 -12.13 16.28
CA ARG A 253 25.80 -13.58 16.10
C ARG A 253 26.74 -14.14 15.03
N LEU A 254 26.85 -13.47 13.89
CA LEU A 254 27.76 -13.87 12.80
C LEU A 254 29.23 -13.82 13.24
N THR A 255 29.61 -12.79 14.03
CA THR A 255 30.98 -12.68 14.55
C THR A 255 31.30 -13.80 15.52
N ASN A 256 30.38 -14.14 16.43
CA ASN A 256 30.51 -15.24 17.37
C ASN A 256 30.60 -16.59 16.63
N GLN A 257 29.76 -16.82 15.64
CA GLN A 257 29.78 -18.04 14.82
C GLN A 257 31.06 -18.20 14.05
N LYS A 258 31.61 -17.12 13.48
CA LYS A 258 32.95 -17.14 12.85
C LYS A 258 34.08 -17.47 13.84
N ALA A 259 33.99 -16.91 15.06
CA ALA A 259 34.95 -17.18 16.12
C ALA A 259 34.88 -18.63 16.61
N GLU A 260 33.69 -19.23 16.70
CA GLU A 260 33.53 -20.65 17.04
C GLU A 260 34.09 -21.57 15.95
N VAL A 261 33.79 -21.28 14.68
CA VAL A 261 34.35 -22.03 13.55
C VAL A 261 35.87 -21.92 13.51
N ALA A 262 36.44 -20.73 13.75
CA ALA A 262 37.88 -20.54 13.81
C ALA A 262 38.54 -21.39 14.92
N ARG A 263 37.95 -21.36 16.14
CA ARG A 263 38.43 -22.22 17.26
C ARG A 263 38.33 -23.70 16.94
N PHE A 264 37.24 -24.14 16.30
CA PHE A 264 37.07 -25.52 15.89
C PHE A 264 38.15 -25.94 14.89
N LEU A 265 38.42 -25.12 13.86
CA LEU A 265 39.47 -25.38 12.87
C LEU A 265 40.87 -25.40 13.49
N GLU A 266 41.14 -24.54 14.49
CA GLU A 266 42.40 -24.57 15.26
C GLU A 266 42.55 -25.86 16.08
N GLN A 267 41.48 -26.32 16.74
CA GLN A 267 41.46 -27.54 17.53
C GLN A 267 41.65 -28.79 16.68
N GLU A 268 41.06 -28.83 15.49
CA GLU A 268 41.19 -29.94 14.54
C GLU A 268 42.47 -29.89 13.70
N GLY A 269 43.36 -28.90 13.93
CA GLY A 269 44.65 -28.80 13.24
C GLY A 269 44.62 -28.33 11.79
N TRP A 270 43.45 -27.85 11.32
CA TRP A 270 43.25 -27.37 9.93
C TRP A 270 43.80 -25.97 9.68
N ALA A 271 44.15 -25.24 10.72
CA ALA A 271 44.62 -23.84 10.64
C ALA A 271 46.13 -23.69 10.44
N ARG A 272 46.89 -24.78 10.20
CA ARG A 272 48.34 -24.75 9.95
C ARG A 272 48.67 -25.03 8.49
N GLY A 273 48.36 -24.12 7.60
CA GLY A 273 48.66 -24.33 6.18
C GLY A 273 48.62 -23.05 5.35
N ALA A 274 49.20 -21.96 5.88
CA ALA A 274 49.55 -20.77 5.09
C ALA A 274 50.81 -20.14 5.67
N GLN A 275 51.93 -20.71 5.34
CA GLN A 275 53.23 -20.02 5.32
C GLN A 275 53.74 -19.93 3.90
#